data_d2f655314be76b2ee6a9bc57ba1c2192
#
_entry.id   d2f655314be76b2ee6a9bc57ba1c2192
#
_cell.length_a   1.000
_cell.length_b   1.000
_cell.length_c   1.000
_cell.angle_alpha   90.00
_cell.angle_beta   90.00
_cell.angle_gamma   90.00
#
_symmetry.space_group_name_H-M   'P 1'
#
loop_
_entity.id
_entity.type
_entity.pdbx_description
1 polymer ?
#
loop_
_entity_poly.entity_id
_entity_poly.type
_entity_poly.pdbx_seq_one_letter_code
_entity_poly.pdbx_strand_id
1 'polypeptide(L)'
;VTEQRTGMTGHIAAIITDGVLLGLIYTITGLGLSLVLGVMGIVNVAHSAFIMLGSFLAFELFRRLGVDPVLSFFIALPVFFVLGVLVYRTVITRVERAAQTQALVAMFGLMVLIENLGTIAWTTDTRVITAAYTNSAFSIGGVVVAHVRLIAGLLALVLVALLWAFLRYTLTGRAIR
;
A
#
# COMPACT_ATOMS: atom_id res chain seq x y z
N VAL A 1 -22.03 -15.63 -34.43
CA VAL A 1 -20.54 -15.68 -34.45
C VAL A 1 -19.94 -14.32 -34.09
N THR A 2 -20.55 -13.20 -34.48
CA THR A 2 -20.04 -11.83 -34.18
C THR A 2 -20.25 -11.43 -32.74
N GLU A 3 -21.34 -11.81 -32.12
CA GLU A 3 -21.69 -11.48 -30.73
C GLU A 3 -20.82 -12.20 -29.71
N GLN A 4 -20.38 -13.42 -30.02
CA GLN A 4 -19.46 -14.22 -29.19
C GLN A 4 -18.02 -13.68 -29.24
N ARG A 5 -17.61 -13.10 -30.37
CA ARG A 5 -16.28 -12.45 -30.48
C ARG A 5 -16.19 -11.14 -29.74
N THR A 6 -17.26 -10.32 -29.72
CA THR A 6 -17.31 -9.07 -28.93
C THR A 6 -17.30 -9.35 -27.42
N GLY A 7 -17.93 -10.45 -26.99
CA GLY A 7 -17.85 -10.89 -25.59
C GLY A 7 -16.43 -11.29 -25.18
N MET A 8 -15.72 -12.06 -25.98
CA MET A 8 -14.38 -12.55 -25.68
C MET A 8 -13.31 -11.43 -25.66
N THR A 9 -13.37 -10.50 -26.62
CA THR A 9 -12.48 -9.34 -26.64
C THR A 9 -12.73 -8.39 -25.47
N GLY A 10 -13.98 -8.19 -25.07
CA GLY A 10 -14.34 -7.42 -23.87
C GLY A 10 -13.80 -8.04 -22.58
N HIS A 11 -13.89 -9.37 -22.44
CA HIS A 11 -13.33 -10.09 -21.30
C HIS A 11 -11.81 -9.98 -21.23
N ILE A 12 -11.10 -10.14 -22.35
CA ILE A 12 -9.63 -10.00 -22.38
C ILE A 12 -9.23 -8.57 -22.00
N ALA A 13 -9.90 -7.56 -22.56
CA ALA A 13 -9.63 -6.16 -22.23
C ALA A 13 -9.87 -5.86 -20.74
N ALA A 14 -10.93 -6.41 -20.13
CA ALA A 14 -11.21 -6.27 -18.72
C ALA A 14 -10.09 -6.89 -17.85
N ILE A 15 -9.63 -8.10 -18.18
CA ILE A 15 -8.55 -8.78 -17.47
C ILE A 15 -7.23 -7.97 -17.56
N ILE A 16 -6.91 -7.45 -18.74
CA ILE A 16 -5.70 -6.62 -18.92
C ILE A 16 -5.81 -5.34 -18.11
N THR A 17 -6.95 -4.65 -18.15
CA THR A 17 -7.18 -3.40 -17.41
C THR A 17 -7.07 -3.64 -15.90
N ASP A 18 -7.72 -4.66 -15.38
CA ASP A 18 -7.64 -5.07 -13.97
C ASP A 18 -6.21 -5.44 -13.58
N GLY A 19 -5.51 -6.18 -14.44
CA GLY A 19 -4.11 -6.55 -14.20
C GLY A 19 -3.17 -5.34 -14.14
N VAL A 20 -3.35 -4.35 -15.02
CA VAL A 20 -2.58 -3.10 -15.00
C VAL A 20 -2.86 -2.29 -13.72
N LEU A 21 -4.13 -2.13 -13.34
CA LEU A 21 -4.50 -1.39 -12.12
C LEU A 21 -3.95 -2.06 -10.86
N LEU A 22 -4.05 -3.38 -10.75
CA LEU A 22 -3.45 -4.14 -9.66
C LEU A 22 -1.91 -4.04 -9.67
N GLY A 23 -1.30 -4.11 -10.86
CA GLY A 23 0.14 -3.93 -11.03
C GLY A 23 0.63 -2.58 -10.52
N LEU A 24 -0.12 -1.49 -10.74
CA LEU A 24 0.21 -0.16 -10.18
C LEU A 24 0.17 -0.15 -8.65
N ILE A 25 -0.82 -0.80 -8.04
CA ILE A 25 -0.91 -0.91 -6.57
C ILE A 25 0.26 -1.72 -6.01
N TYR A 26 0.62 -2.85 -6.64
CA TYR A 26 1.79 -3.61 -6.22
C TYR A 26 3.11 -2.87 -6.46
N THR A 27 3.18 -2.05 -7.50
CA THR A 27 4.36 -1.23 -7.79
C THR A 27 4.65 -0.25 -6.66
N ILE A 28 3.65 0.49 -6.15
CA ILE A 28 3.88 1.42 -5.05
C ILE A 28 4.30 0.69 -3.75
N THR A 29 3.72 -0.48 -3.50
CA THR A 29 4.10 -1.35 -2.38
C THR A 29 5.56 -1.80 -2.50
N GLY A 30 5.95 -2.31 -3.66
CA GLY A 30 7.32 -2.77 -3.94
C GLY A 30 8.35 -1.64 -3.93
N LEU A 31 7.99 -0.45 -4.43
CA LEU A 31 8.85 0.74 -4.37
C LEU A 31 9.10 1.18 -2.93
N GLY A 32 8.11 1.13 -2.06
CA GLY A 32 8.28 1.41 -0.63
C GLY A 32 9.31 0.47 0.01
N LEU A 33 9.19 -0.83 -0.23
CA LEU A 33 10.14 -1.83 0.26
C LEU A 33 11.54 -1.62 -0.31
N SER A 34 11.64 -1.36 -1.62
CA SER A 34 12.91 -1.12 -2.32
C SER A 34 13.62 0.12 -1.81
N LEU A 35 12.89 1.20 -1.48
CA LEU A 35 13.45 2.40 -0.89
C LEU A 35 14.05 2.13 0.48
N VAL A 36 13.32 1.44 1.34
CA VAL A 36 13.83 1.10 2.68
C VAL A 36 15.09 0.25 2.57
N LEU A 37 15.09 -0.77 1.70
CA LEU A 37 16.27 -1.60 1.45
C LEU A 37 17.43 -0.78 0.88
N GLY A 38 17.17 0.08 -0.10
CA GLY A 38 18.20 0.90 -0.74
C GLY A 38 18.85 1.92 0.19
N VAL A 39 18.07 2.52 1.10
CA VAL A 39 18.57 3.54 2.04
C VAL A 39 19.24 2.94 3.27
N MET A 40 18.67 1.87 3.80
CA MET A 40 19.08 1.32 5.11
C MET A 40 19.87 0.01 4.99
N GLY A 41 19.89 -0.62 3.82
CA GLY A 41 20.53 -1.93 3.63
C GLY A 41 19.87 -3.07 4.40
N ILE A 42 18.70 -2.84 5.00
CA ILE A 42 17.97 -3.80 5.83
C ILE A 42 16.69 -4.20 5.13
N VAL A 43 16.46 -5.52 5.00
CA VAL A 43 15.19 -6.04 4.49
C VAL A 43 14.11 -5.86 5.54
N ASN A 44 13.18 -4.95 5.29
CA ASN A 44 12.05 -4.69 6.20
C ASN A 44 10.94 -5.72 6.00
N VAL A 45 11.05 -6.88 6.65
CA VAL A 45 10.02 -7.93 6.61
C VAL A 45 8.70 -7.45 7.24
N ALA A 46 8.76 -6.50 8.19
CA ALA A 46 7.57 -5.91 8.81
C ALA A 46 6.74 -5.01 7.88
N HIS A 47 7.17 -4.82 6.62
CA HIS A 47 6.48 -3.96 5.66
C HIS A 47 5.00 -4.38 5.44
N SER A 48 4.73 -5.68 5.36
CA SER A 48 3.36 -6.22 5.26
C SER A 48 2.49 -5.86 6.47
N ALA A 49 3.05 -5.93 7.67
CA ALA A 49 2.35 -5.58 8.90
C ALA A 49 2.01 -4.08 8.96
N PHE A 50 2.86 -3.19 8.42
CA PHE A 50 2.54 -1.77 8.28
C PHE A 50 1.43 -1.52 7.27
N ILE A 51 1.36 -2.27 6.16
CA ILE A 51 0.25 -2.19 5.20
C ILE A 51 -1.05 -2.60 5.88
N MET A 52 -1.04 -3.68 6.68
CA MET A 52 -2.18 -4.11 7.47
C MET A 52 -2.64 -3.00 8.43
N LEU A 53 -1.72 -2.38 9.20
CA LEU A 53 -2.08 -1.25 10.08
C LEU A 53 -2.69 -0.08 9.31
N GLY A 54 -2.17 0.24 8.12
CA GLY A 54 -2.74 1.28 7.25
C GLY A 54 -4.18 0.98 6.85
N SER A 55 -4.46 -0.28 6.52
CA SER A 55 -5.81 -0.73 6.18
C SER A 55 -6.76 -0.64 7.38
N PHE A 56 -6.32 -1.04 8.57
CA PHE A 56 -7.12 -0.89 9.80
C PHE A 56 -7.34 0.58 10.18
N LEU A 57 -6.34 1.43 10.03
CA LEU A 57 -6.50 2.87 10.27
C LEU A 57 -7.56 3.47 9.33
N ALA A 58 -7.50 3.18 8.04
CA ALA A 58 -8.48 3.64 7.07
C ALA A 58 -9.89 3.12 7.40
N PHE A 59 -10.00 1.85 7.81
CA PHE A 59 -11.27 1.26 8.23
C PHE A 59 -11.84 1.97 9.48
N GLU A 60 -11.03 2.23 10.51
CA GLU A 60 -11.49 2.91 11.74
C GLU A 60 -11.90 4.37 11.48
N LEU A 61 -11.17 5.08 10.65
CA LEU A 61 -11.50 6.45 10.24
C LEU A 61 -12.84 6.48 9.50
N PHE A 62 -13.06 5.54 8.58
CA PHE A 62 -14.33 5.42 7.87
C PHE A 62 -15.46 5.05 8.83
N ARG A 63 -15.27 4.04 9.68
CA ARG A 63 -16.31 3.52 10.58
C ARG A 63 -16.72 4.52 11.67
N ARG A 64 -15.75 5.22 12.29
CA ARG A 64 -16.01 6.11 13.44
C ARG A 64 -16.26 7.54 13.05
N LEU A 65 -15.60 8.03 12.03
CA LEU A 65 -15.63 9.44 11.65
C LEU A 65 -16.29 9.68 10.28
N GLY A 66 -16.66 8.63 9.56
CA GLY A 66 -17.22 8.75 8.21
C GLY A 66 -16.23 9.31 7.18
N VAL A 67 -14.91 9.28 7.49
CA VAL A 67 -13.89 9.81 6.59
C VAL A 67 -13.72 8.88 5.40
N ASP A 68 -13.81 9.43 4.19
CA ASP A 68 -13.61 8.67 2.97
C ASP A 68 -12.21 8.00 2.95
N PRO A 69 -12.11 6.73 2.51
CA PRO A 69 -10.83 6.00 2.44
C PRO A 69 -9.73 6.74 1.68
N VAL A 70 -10.05 7.50 0.63
CA VAL A 70 -9.07 8.31 -0.11
C VAL A 70 -8.57 9.47 0.76
N LEU A 71 -9.45 10.11 1.53
CA LEU A 71 -9.08 11.19 2.45
C LEU A 71 -8.32 10.67 3.66
N SER A 72 -8.56 9.43 4.09
CA SER A 72 -7.84 8.80 5.20
C SER A 72 -6.33 8.69 4.93
N PHE A 73 -5.92 8.69 3.65
CA PHE A 73 -4.51 8.73 3.25
C PHE A 73 -3.76 9.95 3.82
N PHE A 74 -4.38 11.13 3.80
CA PHE A 74 -3.75 12.35 4.33
C PHE A 74 -3.60 12.33 5.85
N ILE A 75 -4.48 11.62 6.55
CA ILE A 75 -4.38 11.40 8.00
C ILE A 75 -3.35 10.30 8.29
N ALA A 76 -3.30 9.26 7.47
CA ALA A 76 -2.34 8.17 7.61
C ALA A 76 -0.89 8.64 7.46
N LEU A 77 -0.60 9.58 6.54
CA LEU A 77 0.75 10.09 6.30
C LEU A 77 1.46 10.56 7.58
N PRO A 78 0.95 11.53 8.37
CA PRO A 78 1.61 11.96 9.60
C PRO A 78 1.64 10.87 10.66
N VAL A 79 0.61 10.04 10.77
CA VAL A 79 0.56 8.93 11.74
C VAL A 79 1.68 7.92 11.44
N PHE A 80 1.81 7.49 10.19
CA PHE A 80 2.85 6.53 9.81
C PHE A 80 4.24 7.16 9.76
N PHE A 81 4.35 8.46 9.54
CA PHE A 81 5.62 9.17 9.68
C PHE A 81 6.11 9.10 11.13
N VAL A 82 5.26 9.44 12.11
CA VAL A 82 5.60 9.35 13.52
C VAL A 82 5.92 7.92 13.94
N LEU A 83 5.11 6.95 13.50
CA LEU A 83 5.33 5.54 13.76
C LEU A 83 6.67 5.06 13.15
N GLY A 84 6.99 5.48 11.94
CA GLY A 84 8.26 5.18 11.27
C GLY A 84 9.47 5.74 12.05
N VAL A 85 9.38 6.99 12.52
CA VAL A 85 10.42 7.59 13.37
C VAL A 85 10.57 6.81 14.68
N LEU A 86 9.47 6.40 15.29
CA LEU A 86 9.49 5.60 16.52
C LEU A 86 10.19 4.26 16.28
N VAL A 87 9.79 3.52 15.25
CA VAL A 87 10.40 2.22 14.88
C VAL A 87 11.88 2.39 14.54
N TYR A 88 12.22 3.44 13.79
CA TYR A 88 13.61 3.75 13.47
C TYR A 88 14.44 3.92 14.76
N ARG A 89 14.00 4.77 15.69
CA ARG A 89 14.71 5.06 16.94
C ARG A 89 14.75 3.87 17.91
N THR A 90 13.71 3.06 17.96
CA THR A 90 13.60 1.98 18.96
C THR A 90 14.14 0.65 18.47
N VAL A 91 14.03 0.34 17.20
CA VAL A 91 14.41 -0.96 16.62
C VAL A 91 15.60 -0.82 15.69
N ILE A 92 15.45 -0.01 14.62
CA ILE A 92 16.41 0.01 13.53
C ILE A 92 17.79 0.49 13.96
N THR A 93 17.90 1.57 14.73
CA THR A 93 19.18 2.06 15.24
C THR A 93 19.96 1.05 16.08
N ARG A 94 19.28 0.04 16.64
CA ARG A 94 19.92 -1.02 17.41
C ARG A 94 20.47 -2.15 16.56
N VAL A 95 19.91 -2.33 15.36
CA VAL A 95 20.24 -3.45 14.48
C VAL A 95 20.97 -3.03 13.19
N GLU A 96 21.03 -1.73 12.88
CA GLU A 96 21.69 -1.22 11.66
C GLU A 96 23.18 -1.57 11.58
N ARG A 97 23.83 -1.76 12.74
CA ARG A 97 25.26 -2.15 12.84
C ARG A 97 25.44 -3.64 13.10
N ALA A 98 24.36 -4.37 13.25
CA ALA A 98 24.39 -5.81 13.48
C ALA A 98 24.57 -6.58 12.16
N ALA A 99 24.85 -7.90 12.27
CA ALA A 99 24.87 -8.76 11.10
C ALA A 99 23.47 -8.75 10.42
N GLN A 100 23.45 -8.83 9.09
CA GLN A 100 22.20 -8.78 8.30
C GLN A 100 21.15 -9.79 8.78
N THR A 101 21.58 -10.97 9.22
CA THR A 101 20.70 -12.00 9.80
C THR A 101 20.03 -11.54 11.08
N GLN A 102 20.76 -10.82 11.95
CA GLN A 102 20.19 -10.28 13.20
C GLN A 102 19.17 -9.18 12.92
N ALA A 103 19.44 -8.30 11.93
CA ALA A 103 18.49 -7.30 11.50
C ALA A 103 17.21 -7.93 10.94
N LEU A 104 17.35 -9.00 10.15
CA LEU A 104 16.21 -9.74 9.58
C LEU A 104 15.35 -10.38 10.69
N VAL A 105 15.96 -11.01 11.69
CA VAL A 105 15.24 -11.58 12.84
C VAL A 105 14.51 -10.49 13.63
N ALA A 106 15.14 -9.34 13.84
CA ALA A 106 14.49 -8.22 14.53
C ALA A 106 13.29 -7.65 13.76
N MET A 107 13.39 -7.53 12.42
CA MET A 107 12.27 -7.11 11.57
C MET A 107 11.14 -8.14 11.55
N PHE A 108 11.47 -9.44 11.57
CA PHE A 108 10.49 -10.51 11.71
C PHE A 108 9.78 -10.44 13.07
N GLY A 109 10.53 -10.25 14.16
CA GLY A 109 9.96 -10.05 15.50
C GLY A 109 9.04 -8.82 15.56
N LEU A 110 9.41 -7.71 14.90
CA LEU A 110 8.57 -6.53 14.78
C LEU A 110 7.28 -6.83 13.99
N MET A 111 7.35 -7.59 12.90
CA MET A 111 6.19 -8.03 12.13
C MET A 111 5.21 -8.79 13.01
N VAL A 112 5.69 -9.84 13.70
CA VAL A 112 4.87 -10.66 14.59
C VAL A 112 4.26 -9.84 15.72
N LEU A 113 5.02 -8.89 16.29
CA LEU A 113 4.51 -7.98 17.32
C LEU A 113 3.33 -7.13 16.78
N ILE A 114 3.50 -6.50 15.62
CA ILE A 114 2.47 -5.65 15.01
C ILE A 114 1.22 -6.48 14.67
N GLU A 115 1.39 -7.65 14.08
CA GLU A 115 0.27 -8.54 13.70
C GLU A 115 -0.52 -9.00 14.92
N ASN A 116 0.17 -9.39 16.01
CA ASN A 116 -0.52 -9.76 17.25
C ASN A 116 -1.22 -8.60 17.92
N LEU A 117 -0.60 -7.41 17.97
CA LEU A 117 -1.27 -6.19 18.45
C LEU A 117 -2.49 -5.85 17.59
N GLY A 118 -2.39 -6.00 16.27
CA GLY A 118 -3.51 -5.85 15.35
C GLY A 118 -4.64 -6.83 15.64
N THR A 119 -4.32 -8.10 15.86
CA THR A 119 -5.29 -9.14 16.21
C THR A 119 -5.98 -8.87 17.54
N ILE A 120 -5.26 -8.40 18.55
CA ILE A 120 -5.82 -8.04 19.87
C ILE A 120 -6.76 -6.83 19.73
N ALA A 121 -6.39 -5.84 18.91
CA ALA A 121 -7.15 -4.60 18.78
C ALA A 121 -8.39 -4.74 17.88
N TRP A 122 -8.29 -5.53 16.80
CA TRP A 122 -9.31 -5.60 15.75
C TRP A 122 -9.87 -6.99 15.49
N THR A 123 -9.40 -8.03 16.17
CA THR A 123 -9.71 -9.45 15.91
C THR A 123 -9.20 -9.92 14.52
N THR A 124 -9.46 -11.19 14.19
CA THR A 124 -9.08 -11.79 12.89
C THR A 124 -10.18 -11.69 11.83
N ASP A 125 -11.29 -10.99 12.12
CA ASP A 125 -12.42 -10.92 11.22
C ASP A 125 -12.12 -10.08 9.98
N THR A 126 -12.54 -10.57 8.83
CA THR A 126 -12.45 -9.80 7.58
C THR A 126 -13.35 -8.58 7.64
N ARG A 127 -12.78 -7.41 7.44
CA ARG A 127 -13.50 -6.13 7.45
C ARG A 127 -13.49 -5.50 6.07
N VAL A 128 -14.65 -5.00 5.67
CA VAL A 128 -14.84 -4.39 4.35
C VAL A 128 -15.34 -2.97 4.55
N ILE A 129 -14.77 -2.04 3.79
CA ILE A 129 -15.26 -0.66 3.71
C ILE A 129 -16.32 -0.59 2.61
N THR A 130 -17.54 -0.21 2.97
CA THR A 130 -18.67 -0.03 2.03
C THR A 130 -18.91 1.46 1.77
N ALA A 131 -17.97 2.11 1.06
CA ALA A 131 -18.18 3.48 0.58
C ALA A 131 -19.17 3.49 -0.58
N ALA A 132 -19.80 4.63 -0.87
CA ALA A 132 -20.83 4.78 -1.90
C ALA A 132 -20.38 4.30 -3.30
N TYR A 133 -19.08 4.39 -3.60
CA TYR A 133 -18.47 3.95 -4.86
C TYR A 133 -17.96 2.50 -4.86
N THR A 134 -18.03 1.79 -3.73
CA THR A 134 -17.46 0.42 -3.60
C THR A 134 -18.19 -0.57 -4.49
N ASN A 135 -19.51 -0.43 -4.61
CA ASN A 135 -20.36 -1.34 -5.40
C ASN A 135 -20.66 -0.82 -6.81
N SER A 136 -20.04 0.28 -7.22
CA SER A 136 -20.22 0.84 -8.54
C SER A 136 -19.10 0.41 -9.48
N ALA A 137 -19.47 0.11 -10.73
CA ALA A 137 -18.55 -0.22 -11.79
C ALA A 137 -18.83 0.66 -13.01
N PHE A 138 -17.78 1.02 -13.70
CA PHE A 138 -17.85 1.77 -14.93
C PHE A 138 -17.70 0.84 -16.12
N SER A 139 -18.58 0.98 -17.11
CA SER A 139 -18.53 0.16 -18.32
C SER A 139 -18.17 1.04 -19.52
N ILE A 140 -17.02 0.82 -20.14
CA ILE A 140 -16.59 1.47 -21.38
C ILE A 140 -16.34 0.39 -22.43
N GLY A 141 -17.06 0.42 -23.53
CA GLY A 141 -16.82 -0.50 -24.66
C GLY A 141 -16.89 -1.99 -24.32
N GLY A 142 -17.74 -2.36 -23.34
CA GLY A 142 -17.87 -3.76 -22.86
C GLY A 142 -16.84 -4.18 -21.80
N VAL A 143 -15.96 -3.27 -21.36
CA VAL A 143 -15.03 -3.50 -20.26
C VAL A 143 -15.63 -2.95 -18.97
N VAL A 144 -15.83 -3.81 -17.97
CA VAL A 144 -16.35 -3.41 -16.65
C VAL A 144 -15.18 -3.24 -15.69
N VAL A 145 -15.00 -2.02 -15.20
CA VAL A 145 -13.93 -1.67 -14.23
C VAL A 145 -14.56 -1.19 -12.94
N ALA A 146 -14.19 -1.79 -11.82
CA ALA A 146 -14.63 -1.33 -10.50
C ALA A 146 -14.06 0.06 -10.18
N HIS A 147 -14.90 1.01 -9.76
CA HIS A 147 -14.46 2.38 -9.41
C HIS A 147 -13.34 2.39 -8.36
N VAL A 148 -13.41 1.51 -7.37
CA VAL A 148 -12.37 1.40 -6.32
C VAL A 148 -11.00 1.08 -6.90
N ARG A 149 -10.94 0.13 -7.87
CA ARG A 149 -9.67 -0.23 -8.52
C ARG A 149 -9.11 0.90 -9.36
N LEU A 150 -9.98 1.63 -10.06
CA LEU A 150 -9.58 2.77 -10.86
C LEU A 150 -9.02 3.90 -9.97
N ILE A 151 -9.71 4.23 -8.89
CA ILE A 151 -9.25 5.25 -7.93
C ILE A 151 -7.92 4.83 -7.30
N ALA A 152 -7.80 3.57 -6.83
CA ALA A 152 -6.58 3.06 -6.22
C ALA A 152 -5.41 3.02 -7.22
N GLY A 153 -5.64 2.59 -8.46
CA GLY A 153 -4.63 2.58 -9.52
C GLY A 153 -4.16 3.97 -9.91
N LEU A 154 -5.08 4.94 -10.05
CA LEU A 154 -4.73 6.34 -10.32
C LEU A 154 -3.96 6.97 -9.15
N LEU A 155 -4.39 6.71 -7.91
CA LEU A 155 -3.67 7.18 -6.73
C LEU A 155 -2.25 6.58 -6.68
N ALA A 156 -2.10 5.29 -6.95
CA ALA A 156 -0.80 4.64 -7.02
C ALA A 156 0.09 5.27 -8.10
N LEU A 157 -0.45 5.56 -9.28
CA LEU A 157 0.28 6.22 -10.37
C LEU A 157 0.77 7.60 -9.95
N VAL A 158 -0.09 8.41 -9.32
CA VAL A 158 0.27 9.74 -8.81
C VAL A 158 1.36 9.64 -7.75
N LEU A 159 1.26 8.68 -6.82
CA LEU A 159 2.26 8.48 -5.78
C LEU A 159 3.60 8.02 -6.35
N VAL A 160 3.62 7.12 -7.33
CA VAL A 160 4.83 6.71 -8.05
C VAL A 160 5.48 7.91 -8.75
N ALA A 161 4.68 8.72 -9.44
CA ALA A 161 5.17 9.92 -10.12
C ALA A 161 5.75 10.96 -9.12
N LEU A 162 5.07 11.19 -8.00
CA LEU A 162 5.55 12.07 -6.93
C LEU A 162 6.85 11.55 -6.32
N LEU A 163 6.93 10.26 -6.05
CA LEU A 163 8.13 9.64 -5.52
C LEU A 163 9.30 9.75 -6.50
N TRP A 164 9.06 9.47 -7.79
CA TRP A 164 10.06 9.65 -8.84
C TRP A 164 10.54 11.10 -8.92
N ALA A 165 9.63 12.06 -8.90
CA ALA A 165 9.95 13.48 -8.91
C ALA A 165 10.75 13.89 -7.66
N PHE A 166 10.35 13.40 -6.48
CA PHE A 166 11.07 13.63 -5.24
C PHE A 166 12.52 13.12 -5.33
N LEU A 167 12.71 11.86 -5.75
CA LEU A 167 14.05 11.26 -5.89
C LEU A 167 14.90 11.96 -6.95
N ARG A 168 14.29 12.49 -8.01
CA ARG A 168 15.01 13.14 -9.10
C ARG A 168 15.38 14.58 -8.81
N TYR A 169 14.49 15.35 -8.20
CA TYR A 169 14.61 16.80 -8.10
C TYR A 169 15.03 17.33 -6.73
N THR A 170 14.94 16.51 -5.66
CA THR A 170 15.33 16.95 -4.32
C THR A 170 16.79 16.60 -3.98
N LEU A 171 17.40 17.40 -3.09
CA LEU A 171 18.75 17.14 -2.57
C LEU A 171 18.80 15.82 -1.81
N THR A 172 17.79 15.57 -0.97
CA THR A 172 17.64 14.32 -0.21
C THR A 172 17.47 13.11 -1.15
N GLY A 173 16.65 13.24 -2.19
CA GLY A 173 16.48 12.18 -3.18
C GLY A 173 17.76 11.84 -3.93
N ARG A 174 18.61 12.86 -4.22
CA ARG A 174 19.92 12.65 -4.83
C ARG A 174 20.93 11.98 -3.87
N ALA A 175 20.83 12.23 -2.58
CA ALA A 175 21.67 11.60 -1.58
C ALA A 175 21.31 10.12 -1.33
N ILE A 176 20.05 9.74 -1.59
CA ILE A 176 19.53 8.38 -1.45
C ILE A 176 19.91 7.50 -2.66
N ARG A 177 20.12 8.07 -3.82
CA ARG A 177 20.43 7.38 -5.07
C ARG A 177 21.94 7.24 -5.32
#